data_95dcce145fe7a3ad4c98b02b4d659fa4
#
_entry.id   95dcce145fe7a3ad4c98b02b4d659fa4
#
_cell.length_a   1.000
_cell.length_b   1.000
_cell.length_c   1.000
_cell.angle_alpha   90.00
_cell.angle_beta   90.00
_cell.angle_gamma   90.00
#
_symmetry.space_group_name_H-M   'P 1'
#
loop_
_entity.id
_entity.type
_entity.pdbx_description
1 polymer ?
#
loop_
_entity_poly.entity_id
_entity_poly.type
_entity_poly.pdbx_seq_one_letter_code
_entity_poly.pdbx_strand_id
1 'polypeptide(L)'
;WQCALMAPTEILAEQHFRKLIGWLEPLGITTAWLTGNQKAKERREALAMVENGEAQLVVGTHAVIQEKVHFKNLALAVIDEQHRFGVAQRLALRNKLTHDGMEPHMLMMTATPIPRTLAMSYYADLDVSTIDELPPGRTPIITKLVNEARRDEVVERIRAQIAQGRQVYWVCPLIEDSEMLDLSNATQTHSDLSLALQHERRPNGELAQVGLLHSRMPADEKKTVMAAFKEGRMAVLVSTTVIEVGVDVPNASLMVIEHAERFGLSQLHQLRGRVGRGVAASACVLLYSTGDAPRLSESARARLRAMSETNDGFEIARRDLDIRGPGEFLGARQSGDAMLRFADLNHDTALLEWARREAPMLLDRHPALAAKHVARWLGGKSEFLKA
;
A
#
# COMPACT_ATOMS: atom_id res chain seq x y z
N TRP A 1 1.68 11.57 27.64
CA TRP A 1 0.99 11.62 26.35
C TRP A 1 0.93 10.22 25.75
N GLN A 2 -0.05 10.00 24.85
CA GLN A 2 -0.26 8.73 24.19
C GLN A 2 -0.08 8.88 22.67
N CYS A 3 0.37 7.79 22.01
CA CYS A 3 0.50 7.67 20.58
C CYS A 3 -0.37 6.50 20.09
N ALA A 4 -1.08 6.68 19.00
CA ALA A 4 -1.81 5.63 18.31
C ALA A 4 -1.14 5.34 16.94
N LEU A 5 -0.80 4.08 16.68
CA LEU A 5 -0.32 3.63 15.36
C LEU A 5 -1.31 2.66 14.75
N MET A 6 -1.78 3.00 13.57
CA MET A 6 -2.76 2.21 12.84
C MET A 6 -2.19 1.69 11.54
N ALA A 7 -2.47 0.41 11.26
CA ALA A 7 -2.17 -0.23 9.99
C ALA A 7 -3.44 -0.87 9.40
N PRO A 8 -3.56 -1.00 8.08
CA PRO A 8 -4.77 -1.49 7.42
C PRO A 8 -5.08 -2.96 7.69
N THR A 9 -4.08 -3.76 8.05
CA THR A 9 -4.24 -5.19 8.31
C THR A 9 -3.56 -5.62 9.61
N GLU A 10 -4.05 -6.72 10.19
CA GLU A 10 -3.47 -7.29 11.42
C GLU A 10 -2.02 -7.72 11.23
N ILE A 11 -1.67 -8.27 10.07
CA ILE A 11 -0.30 -8.71 9.78
C ILE A 11 0.67 -7.54 9.81
N LEU A 12 0.31 -6.42 9.19
CA LEU A 12 1.14 -5.22 9.18
C LEU A 12 1.21 -4.57 10.57
N ALA A 13 0.07 -4.49 11.25
CA ALA A 13 0.03 -3.99 12.63
C ALA A 13 0.90 -4.85 13.56
N GLU A 14 0.86 -6.18 13.43
CA GLU A 14 1.68 -7.10 14.21
C GLU A 14 3.19 -6.92 13.94
N GLN A 15 3.58 -6.66 12.70
CA GLN A 15 4.98 -6.36 12.39
C GLN A 15 5.46 -5.07 13.06
N HIS A 16 4.66 -4.01 13.00
CA HIS A 16 4.96 -2.78 13.70
C HIS A 16 5.05 -3.01 15.21
N PHE A 17 4.05 -3.70 15.78
CA PHE A 17 3.98 -3.99 17.20
C PHE A 17 5.24 -4.73 17.71
N ARG A 18 5.60 -5.84 17.07
CA ARG A 18 6.77 -6.64 17.45
C ARG A 18 8.07 -5.84 17.36
N LYS A 19 8.22 -5.02 16.32
CA LYS A 19 9.42 -4.20 16.14
C LYS A 19 9.51 -3.08 17.18
N LEU A 20 8.38 -2.40 17.42
CA LEU A 20 8.32 -1.28 18.34
C LEU A 20 8.46 -1.71 19.80
N ILE A 21 7.88 -2.84 20.20
CA ILE A 21 8.10 -3.41 21.54
C ILE A 21 9.59 -3.59 21.80
N GLY A 22 10.33 -4.20 20.87
CA GLY A 22 11.77 -4.43 21.03
C GLY A 22 12.58 -3.15 21.27
N TRP A 23 12.09 -2.00 20.81
CA TRP A 23 12.74 -0.71 21.00
C TRP A 23 12.25 0.06 22.23
N LEU A 24 10.96 -0.07 22.56
CA LEU A 24 10.29 0.77 23.55
C LEU A 24 10.23 0.14 24.93
N GLU A 25 10.13 -1.19 25.01
CA GLU A 25 10.11 -1.91 26.30
C GLU A 25 11.37 -1.65 27.13
N PRO A 26 12.60 -1.62 26.57
CA PRO A 26 13.80 -1.24 27.33
C PRO A 26 13.78 0.21 27.85
N LEU A 27 12.94 1.06 27.29
CA LEU A 27 12.74 2.45 27.72
C LEU A 27 11.61 2.60 28.76
N GLY A 28 11.01 1.48 29.19
CA GLY A 28 9.89 1.48 30.14
C GLY A 28 8.56 1.99 29.55
N ILE A 29 8.43 2.01 28.21
CA ILE A 29 7.21 2.46 27.51
C ILE A 29 6.26 1.27 27.36
N THR A 30 5.07 1.42 27.93
CA THR A 30 4.03 0.39 27.85
C THR A 30 3.26 0.50 26.55
N THR A 31 3.12 -0.64 25.84
CA THR A 31 2.44 -0.74 24.54
C THR A 31 1.20 -1.62 24.64
N ALA A 32 0.06 -1.14 24.14
CA ALA A 32 -1.17 -1.90 24.01
C ALA A 32 -1.41 -2.34 22.55
N TRP A 33 -2.00 -3.54 22.41
CA TRP A 33 -2.40 -4.13 21.13
C TRP A 33 -3.92 -4.09 20.99
N LEU A 34 -4.44 -3.55 19.86
CA LEU A 34 -5.88 -3.48 19.60
C LEU A 34 -6.22 -3.90 18.18
N THR A 35 -6.87 -5.07 18.02
CA THR A 35 -7.36 -5.57 16.73
C THR A 35 -8.80 -6.11 16.83
N GLY A 36 -9.40 -6.39 15.67
CA GLY A 36 -10.78 -6.89 15.60
C GLY A 36 -10.96 -8.30 16.16
N ASN A 37 -9.96 -9.18 16.00
CA ASN A 37 -10.04 -10.61 16.32
C ASN A 37 -9.48 -10.98 17.71
N GLN A 38 -9.27 -9.99 18.57
CA GLN A 38 -8.72 -10.19 19.91
C GLN A 38 -9.73 -10.85 20.84
N LYS A 39 -9.25 -11.75 21.75
CA LYS A 39 -10.10 -12.34 22.77
C LYS A 39 -10.69 -11.26 23.66
N ALA A 40 -11.94 -11.46 24.10
CA ALA A 40 -12.69 -10.45 24.86
C ALA A 40 -11.98 -10.00 26.14
N LYS A 41 -11.27 -10.90 26.83
CA LYS A 41 -10.48 -10.56 28.05
C LYS A 41 -9.30 -9.67 27.71
N GLU A 42 -8.47 -10.07 26.75
CA GLU A 42 -7.28 -9.32 26.33
C GLU A 42 -7.64 -7.93 25.81
N ARG A 43 -8.75 -7.86 25.02
CA ARG A 43 -9.27 -6.60 24.52
C ARG A 43 -9.71 -5.66 25.65
N ARG A 44 -10.39 -6.18 26.65
CA ARG A 44 -10.85 -5.38 27.82
C ARG A 44 -9.66 -4.83 28.62
N GLU A 45 -8.63 -5.65 28.83
CA GLU A 45 -7.40 -5.24 29.50
C GLU A 45 -6.68 -4.14 28.72
N ALA A 46 -6.53 -4.32 27.39
CA ALA A 46 -5.92 -3.32 26.53
C ALA A 46 -6.70 -1.99 26.53
N LEU A 47 -8.04 -2.04 26.47
CA LEU A 47 -8.89 -0.84 26.55
C LEU A 47 -8.72 -0.09 27.88
N ALA A 48 -8.64 -0.82 29.01
CA ALA A 48 -8.42 -0.21 30.32
C ALA A 48 -7.05 0.49 30.40
N MET A 49 -5.99 -0.13 29.86
CA MET A 49 -4.65 0.46 29.78
C MET A 49 -4.60 1.73 28.91
N VAL A 50 -5.43 1.80 27.86
CA VAL A 50 -5.55 3.00 27.02
C VAL A 50 -6.29 4.10 27.76
N GLU A 51 -7.43 3.79 28.37
CA GLU A 51 -8.30 4.74 29.05
C GLU A 51 -7.63 5.35 30.32
N ASN A 52 -6.90 4.56 31.09
CA ASN A 52 -6.20 5.05 32.29
C ASN A 52 -4.87 5.75 31.95
N GLY A 53 -4.39 5.66 30.69
CA GLY A 53 -3.14 6.26 30.22
C GLY A 53 -1.88 5.47 30.55
N GLU A 54 -2.00 4.22 31.01
CA GLU A 54 -0.88 3.31 31.25
C GLU A 54 -0.19 2.93 29.93
N ALA A 55 -0.97 2.63 28.89
CA ALA A 55 -0.44 2.41 27.55
C ALA A 55 -0.07 3.75 26.90
N GLN A 56 1.19 3.97 26.68
CA GLN A 56 1.74 5.15 26.02
C GLN A 56 1.74 5.01 24.49
N LEU A 57 1.87 3.78 23.98
CA LEU A 57 1.70 3.45 22.57
C LEU A 57 0.58 2.43 22.40
N VAL A 58 -0.29 2.69 21.45
CA VAL A 58 -1.37 1.77 21.06
C VAL A 58 -1.18 1.41 19.58
N VAL A 59 -0.97 0.13 19.30
CA VAL A 59 -0.79 -0.36 17.93
C VAL A 59 -1.95 -1.26 17.56
N GLY A 60 -2.50 -1.09 16.36
CA GLY A 60 -3.57 -1.96 15.91
C GLY A 60 -4.08 -1.63 14.51
N THR A 61 -5.27 -2.14 14.21
CA THR A 61 -5.99 -1.85 12.98
C THR A 61 -7.02 -0.72 13.21
N HIS A 62 -7.99 -0.58 12.30
CA HIS A 62 -9.12 0.34 12.53
C HIS A 62 -9.85 0.12 13.88
N ALA A 63 -9.57 -0.97 14.58
CA ALA A 63 -10.07 -1.22 15.94
C ALA A 63 -9.64 -0.13 16.94
N VAL A 64 -8.50 0.53 16.70
CA VAL A 64 -7.96 1.62 17.55
C VAL A 64 -8.88 2.85 17.56
N ILE A 65 -9.67 3.04 16.50
CA ILE A 65 -10.55 4.20 16.34
C ILE A 65 -12.04 3.89 16.54
N GLN A 66 -12.37 2.69 17.02
CA GLN A 66 -13.75 2.34 17.34
C GLN A 66 -14.27 3.17 18.52
N GLU A 67 -15.59 3.42 18.57
CA GLU A 67 -16.24 4.27 19.56
C GLU A 67 -15.89 3.93 21.01
N LYS A 68 -15.65 2.66 21.29
CA LYS A 68 -15.32 2.14 22.64
C LYS A 68 -13.88 2.39 23.08
N VAL A 69 -13.03 2.97 22.24
CA VAL A 69 -11.64 3.28 22.58
C VAL A 69 -11.55 4.73 23.03
N HIS A 70 -11.21 4.95 24.28
CA HIS A 70 -11.05 6.27 24.87
C HIS A 70 -9.59 6.47 25.26
N PHE A 71 -8.96 7.49 24.69
CA PHE A 71 -7.60 7.87 25.05
C PHE A 71 -7.66 8.92 26.16
N LYS A 72 -6.79 8.79 27.15
CA LYS A 72 -6.68 9.80 28.22
C LYS A 72 -6.05 11.10 27.70
N ASN A 73 -4.94 11.01 26.97
CA ASN A 73 -4.19 12.16 26.46
C ASN A 73 -3.48 11.79 25.14
N LEU A 74 -4.25 11.62 24.05
CA LEU A 74 -3.69 11.34 22.74
C LEU A 74 -3.02 12.58 22.16
N ALA A 75 -1.73 12.48 21.82
CA ALA A 75 -0.96 13.57 21.23
C ALA A 75 -0.53 13.30 19.78
N LEU A 76 -0.39 12.04 19.41
CA LEU A 76 0.07 11.65 18.07
C LEU A 76 -0.75 10.48 17.52
N ALA A 77 -1.25 10.61 16.31
CA ALA A 77 -1.85 9.51 15.54
C ALA A 77 -1.01 9.24 14.29
N VAL A 78 -0.50 8.02 14.17
CA VAL A 78 0.27 7.56 13.01
C VAL A 78 -0.58 6.60 12.20
N ILE A 79 -0.74 6.87 10.91
CA ILE A 79 -1.53 6.04 9.98
C ILE A 79 -0.59 5.53 8.90
N ASP A 80 -0.37 4.23 8.87
CA ASP A 80 0.40 3.60 7.81
C ASP A 80 -0.51 3.19 6.65
N GLU A 81 0.02 3.24 5.42
CA GLU A 81 -0.69 2.94 4.18
C GLU A 81 -2.02 3.71 4.06
N GLN A 82 -1.96 5.03 4.26
CA GLN A 82 -3.14 5.92 4.30
C GLN A 82 -4.09 5.74 3.11
N HIS A 83 -3.59 5.37 1.94
CA HIS A 83 -4.40 5.17 0.73
C HIS A 83 -5.43 4.03 0.87
N ARG A 84 -5.27 3.16 1.86
CA ARG A 84 -6.23 2.09 2.22
C ARG A 84 -7.38 2.59 3.09
N PHE A 85 -7.31 3.82 3.57
CA PHE A 85 -8.39 4.44 4.35
C PHE A 85 -9.15 5.41 3.46
N GLY A 86 -10.46 5.21 3.30
CA GLY A 86 -11.31 6.12 2.55
C GLY A 86 -11.37 7.53 3.17
N VAL A 87 -11.75 8.53 2.38
CA VAL A 87 -11.87 9.93 2.82
C VAL A 87 -12.77 10.06 4.04
N ALA A 88 -13.94 9.40 4.03
CA ALA A 88 -14.88 9.41 5.17
C ALA A 88 -14.27 8.81 6.44
N GLN A 89 -13.44 7.78 6.33
CA GLN A 89 -12.76 7.16 7.47
C GLN A 89 -11.69 8.08 8.06
N ARG A 90 -10.95 8.82 7.23
CA ARG A 90 -9.95 9.79 7.69
C ARG A 90 -10.60 10.97 8.41
N LEU A 91 -11.72 11.49 7.86
CA LEU A 91 -12.48 12.56 8.50
C LEU A 91 -13.09 12.10 9.83
N ALA A 92 -13.69 10.91 9.87
CA ALA A 92 -14.22 10.31 11.09
C ALA A 92 -13.11 10.12 12.14
N LEU A 93 -11.90 9.74 11.71
CA LEU A 93 -10.74 9.63 12.57
C LEU A 93 -10.36 10.96 13.19
N ARG A 94 -10.21 12.01 12.39
CA ARG A 94 -9.86 13.36 12.85
C ARG A 94 -10.89 13.86 13.87
N ASN A 95 -12.17 13.78 13.54
CA ASN A 95 -13.26 14.23 14.40
C ASN A 95 -13.32 13.46 15.73
N LYS A 96 -13.05 12.17 15.70
CA LYS A 96 -13.06 11.32 16.91
C LYS A 96 -11.85 11.59 17.82
N LEU A 97 -10.70 11.88 17.24
CA LEU A 97 -9.47 12.12 18.00
C LEU A 97 -9.38 13.54 18.57
N THR A 98 -10.28 14.44 18.14
CA THR A 98 -10.39 15.79 18.69
C THR A 98 -11.07 15.73 20.05
N HIS A 99 -10.39 16.15 21.10
CA HIS A 99 -10.92 16.20 22.47
C HIS A 99 -10.67 17.57 23.07
N ASP A 100 -11.70 18.18 23.68
CA ASP A 100 -11.63 19.50 24.35
C ASP A 100 -11.04 20.62 23.46
N GLY A 101 -11.28 20.57 22.15
CA GLY A 101 -10.74 21.55 21.20
C GLY A 101 -9.27 21.37 20.85
N MET A 102 -8.62 20.32 21.37
CA MET A 102 -7.26 19.94 21.00
C MET A 102 -7.29 18.77 20.01
N GLU A 103 -6.57 18.94 18.89
CA GLU A 103 -6.38 17.89 17.90
C GLU A 103 -5.00 17.24 18.11
N PRO A 104 -4.88 15.90 18.05
CA PRO A 104 -3.58 15.26 18.05
C PRO A 104 -2.84 15.57 16.74
N HIS A 105 -1.52 15.58 16.79
CA HIS A 105 -0.72 15.58 15.57
C HIS A 105 -1.01 14.33 14.78
N MET A 106 -1.16 14.46 13.46
CA MET A 106 -1.42 13.34 12.56
C MET A 106 -0.25 13.15 11.61
N LEU A 107 0.32 11.95 11.61
CA LEU A 107 1.32 11.51 10.63
C LEU A 107 0.70 10.45 9.73
N MET A 108 0.48 10.79 8.48
CA MET A 108 -0.03 9.87 7.47
C MET A 108 1.12 9.41 6.58
N MET A 109 1.31 8.10 6.46
CA MET A 109 2.38 7.50 5.68
C MET A 109 1.80 6.70 4.51
N THR A 110 2.50 6.70 3.39
CA THR A 110 2.17 5.85 2.25
C THR A 110 3.41 5.46 1.47
N ALA A 111 3.45 4.21 1.02
CA ALA A 111 4.44 3.73 0.06
C ALA A 111 4.02 4.02 -1.40
N THR A 112 2.78 4.45 -1.63
CA THR A 112 2.32 4.88 -2.96
C THR A 112 2.63 6.36 -3.11
N PRO A 113 3.58 6.74 -3.98
CA PRO A 113 3.89 8.14 -4.20
C PRO A 113 2.67 8.90 -4.69
N ILE A 114 2.42 10.06 -4.09
CA ILE A 114 1.39 10.98 -4.55
C ILE A 114 2.08 11.99 -5.45
N PRO A 115 1.63 12.23 -6.68
CA PRO A 115 2.18 13.27 -7.52
C PRO A 115 2.25 14.60 -6.76
N ARG A 116 3.41 15.29 -6.84
CA ARG A 116 3.66 16.50 -6.06
C ARG A 116 2.58 17.57 -6.28
N THR A 117 2.13 17.71 -7.52
CA THR A 117 1.05 18.65 -7.90
C THR A 117 -0.27 18.31 -7.20
N LEU A 118 -0.59 17.03 -7.08
CA LEU A 118 -1.78 16.56 -6.37
C LEU A 118 -1.65 16.77 -4.85
N ALA A 119 -0.48 16.48 -4.28
CA ALA A 119 -0.22 16.73 -2.87
C ALA A 119 -0.34 18.23 -2.53
N MET A 120 0.14 19.09 -3.40
CA MET A 120 0.08 20.55 -3.21
C MET A 120 -1.32 21.14 -3.34
N SER A 121 -2.25 20.51 -4.06
CA SER A 121 -3.59 21.04 -4.31
C SER A 121 -4.66 20.46 -3.39
N TYR A 122 -4.62 19.14 -3.16
CA TYR A 122 -5.66 18.43 -2.39
C TYR A 122 -5.31 18.21 -0.93
N TYR A 123 -4.02 18.29 -0.61
CA TYR A 123 -3.51 18.20 0.76
C TYR A 123 -2.79 19.50 1.14
N ALA A 124 -3.31 20.64 0.69
CA ALA A 124 -2.66 21.95 0.85
C ALA A 124 -2.50 22.37 2.32
N ASP A 125 -3.28 21.79 3.22
CA ASP A 125 -3.23 21.96 4.68
C ASP A 125 -2.26 21.00 5.37
N LEU A 126 -1.62 20.09 4.61
CA LEU A 126 -0.65 19.14 5.14
C LEU A 126 0.79 19.54 4.80
N ASP A 127 1.67 19.41 5.77
CA ASP A 127 3.10 19.39 5.53
C ASP A 127 3.50 18.04 4.92
N VAL A 128 4.13 18.07 3.75
CA VAL A 128 4.51 16.86 3.03
C VAL A 128 6.03 16.68 3.10
N SER A 129 6.45 15.60 3.73
CA SER A 129 7.83 15.13 3.72
C SER A 129 7.99 13.98 2.73
N THR A 130 8.93 14.12 1.81
CA THR A 130 9.20 13.13 0.77
C THR A 130 10.51 12.43 1.03
N ILE A 131 10.48 11.10 1.08
CA ILE A 131 11.69 10.26 1.14
C ILE A 131 11.96 9.81 -0.30
N ASP A 132 12.97 10.39 -0.94
CA ASP A 132 13.31 10.18 -2.35
C ASP A 132 14.56 9.31 -2.55
N GLU A 133 15.22 8.91 -1.47
CA GLU A 133 16.37 8.01 -1.50
C GLU A 133 16.01 6.58 -1.13
N LEU A 134 16.65 5.63 -1.82
CA LEU A 134 16.54 4.22 -1.45
C LEU A 134 17.36 3.94 -0.17
N PRO A 135 16.91 3.01 0.68
CA PRO A 135 17.72 2.55 1.80
C PRO A 135 19.09 2.04 1.35
N PRO A 136 20.14 2.23 2.15
CA PRO A 136 21.48 1.76 1.82
C PRO A 136 21.51 0.26 1.48
N GLY A 137 22.24 -0.11 0.43
CA GLY A 137 22.38 -1.50 -0.02
C GLY A 137 21.25 -2.02 -0.92
N ARG A 138 20.22 -1.25 -1.21
CA ARG A 138 19.21 -1.61 -2.21
C ARG A 138 19.72 -1.41 -3.63
N THR A 139 19.51 -2.42 -4.48
CA THR A 139 19.76 -2.34 -5.93
C THR A 139 18.45 -2.10 -6.69
N PRO A 140 18.49 -1.36 -7.82
CA PRO A 140 17.32 -1.21 -8.67
C PRO A 140 16.77 -2.57 -9.14
N ILE A 141 15.45 -2.70 -9.16
CA ILE A 141 14.78 -3.92 -9.60
C ILE A 141 14.67 -3.90 -11.12
N ILE A 142 15.17 -4.95 -11.77
CA ILE A 142 15.09 -5.11 -13.23
C ILE A 142 13.66 -5.57 -13.59
N THR A 143 12.91 -4.71 -14.29
CA THR A 143 11.55 -5.07 -14.75
C THR A 143 11.58 -5.54 -16.21
N LYS A 144 11.01 -6.72 -16.48
CA LYS A 144 10.91 -7.31 -17.82
C LYS A 144 9.47 -7.54 -18.20
N LEU A 145 9.12 -7.13 -19.44
CA LEU A 145 7.84 -7.45 -20.05
C LEU A 145 7.99 -8.76 -20.85
N VAL A 146 7.16 -9.74 -20.57
CA VAL A 146 7.20 -11.04 -21.20
C VAL A 146 5.79 -11.40 -21.68
N ASN A 147 5.66 -11.80 -22.96
CA ASN A 147 4.40 -12.32 -23.46
C ASN A 147 4.09 -13.68 -22.84
N GLU A 148 2.83 -13.96 -22.53
CA GLU A 148 2.38 -15.21 -21.91
C GLU A 148 2.79 -16.45 -22.71
N ALA A 149 2.90 -16.37 -24.04
CA ALA A 149 3.41 -17.45 -24.89
C ALA A 149 4.84 -17.89 -24.52
N ARG A 150 5.59 -17.08 -23.76
CA ARG A 150 6.94 -17.36 -23.27
C ARG A 150 6.97 -17.72 -21.79
N ARG A 151 5.84 -18.17 -21.23
CA ARG A 151 5.72 -18.57 -19.82
C ARG A 151 6.77 -19.58 -19.39
N ASP A 152 7.10 -20.53 -20.26
CA ASP A 152 8.10 -21.58 -19.96
C ASP A 152 9.49 -20.99 -19.67
N GLU A 153 9.88 -19.91 -20.35
CA GLU A 153 11.16 -19.26 -20.07
C GLU A 153 11.18 -18.63 -18.67
N VAL A 154 10.01 -18.18 -18.19
CA VAL A 154 9.87 -17.66 -16.81
C VAL A 154 10.00 -18.79 -15.80
N VAL A 155 9.42 -19.97 -16.08
CA VAL A 155 9.57 -21.16 -15.24
C VAL A 155 11.05 -21.57 -15.14
N GLU A 156 11.81 -21.54 -16.25
CA GLU A 156 13.25 -21.78 -16.22
C GLU A 156 14.01 -20.77 -15.34
N ARG A 157 13.59 -19.51 -15.34
CA ARG A 157 14.16 -18.50 -14.42
C ARG A 157 13.85 -18.81 -12.96
N ILE A 158 12.66 -19.34 -12.68
CA ILE A 158 12.29 -19.78 -11.32
C ILE A 158 13.19 -20.92 -10.87
N ARG A 159 13.44 -21.93 -11.72
CA ARG A 159 14.39 -23.02 -11.44
C ARG A 159 15.77 -22.49 -11.06
N ALA A 160 16.28 -21.53 -11.84
CA ALA A 160 17.56 -20.89 -11.54
C ALA A 160 17.57 -20.14 -10.20
N GLN A 161 16.48 -19.53 -9.78
CA GLN A 161 16.36 -18.87 -8.46
C GLN A 161 16.34 -19.92 -7.34
N ILE A 162 15.58 -21.00 -7.50
CA ILE A 162 15.49 -22.11 -6.54
C ILE A 162 16.86 -22.74 -6.31
N ALA A 163 17.61 -23.00 -7.40
CA ALA A 163 18.96 -23.55 -7.33
C ALA A 163 19.95 -22.65 -6.56
N GLN A 164 19.68 -21.34 -6.50
CA GLN A 164 20.44 -20.37 -5.69
C GLN A 164 19.89 -20.20 -4.27
N GLY A 165 18.88 -20.98 -3.86
CA GLY A 165 18.23 -20.88 -2.56
C GLY A 165 17.34 -19.66 -2.39
N ARG A 166 17.00 -18.97 -3.48
CA ARG A 166 16.16 -17.77 -3.47
C ARG A 166 14.68 -18.12 -3.59
N GLN A 167 13.83 -17.16 -3.23
CA GLN A 167 12.40 -17.32 -3.22
C GLN A 167 11.73 -16.44 -4.28
N VAL A 168 10.55 -16.89 -4.72
CA VAL A 168 9.81 -16.29 -5.81
C VAL A 168 8.37 -16.02 -5.40
N TYR A 169 7.87 -14.84 -5.73
CA TYR A 169 6.45 -14.53 -5.72
C TYR A 169 5.87 -14.71 -7.12
N TRP A 170 4.72 -15.37 -7.19
CA TRP A 170 3.89 -15.44 -8.38
C TRP A 170 2.51 -14.90 -8.08
N VAL A 171 2.14 -13.77 -8.69
CA VAL A 171 0.90 -13.06 -8.44
C VAL A 171 -0.07 -13.26 -9.58
N CYS A 172 -1.25 -13.79 -9.27
CA CYS A 172 -2.37 -13.90 -10.18
C CYS A 172 -3.33 -12.71 -9.99
N PRO A 173 -3.92 -12.16 -11.06
CA PRO A 173 -4.86 -11.05 -10.94
C PRO A 173 -6.13 -11.45 -10.20
N LEU A 174 -6.83 -10.48 -9.62
CA LEU A 174 -8.25 -10.60 -9.26
C LEU A 174 -9.07 -10.12 -10.44
N ILE A 175 -10.03 -10.93 -10.87
CA ILE A 175 -11.01 -10.57 -11.91
C ILE A 175 -12.26 -10.07 -11.18
N GLU A 176 -12.57 -8.78 -11.28
CA GLU A 176 -13.63 -8.12 -10.51
C GLU A 176 -15.01 -8.78 -10.62
N ASP A 177 -15.27 -9.48 -11.74
CA ASP A 177 -16.59 -10.07 -12.02
C ASP A 177 -16.81 -11.49 -11.44
N SER A 178 -15.77 -12.16 -10.91
CA SER A 178 -15.91 -13.51 -10.35
C SER A 178 -14.75 -13.93 -9.44
N GLU A 179 -14.92 -13.73 -8.14
CA GLU A 179 -13.99 -14.24 -7.13
C GLU A 179 -13.77 -15.78 -7.21
N MET A 180 -14.70 -16.53 -7.80
CA MET A 180 -14.55 -17.98 -8.00
C MET A 180 -13.57 -18.29 -9.14
N LEU A 181 -13.57 -17.51 -10.20
CA LEU A 181 -12.64 -17.67 -11.31
C LEU A 181 -11.20 -17.32 -10.88
N ASP A 182 -11.04 -16.31 -10.04
CA ASP A 182 -9.74 -15.91 -9.52
C ASP A 182 -9.11 -17.00 -8.67
N LEU A 183 -9.91 -17.60 -7.80
CA LEU A 183 -9.48 -18.73 -6.99
C LEU A 183 -9.12 -19.94 -7.87
N SER A 184 -9.92 -20.22 -8.90
CA SER A 184 -9.66 -21.30 -9.86
C SER A 184 -8.32 -21.06 -10.58
N ASN A 185 -8.10 -19.85 -11.07
CA ASN A 185 -6.87 -19.48 -11.79
C ASN A 185 -5.62 -19.59 -10.90
N ALA A 186 -5.68 -19.06 -9.67
CA ALA A 186 -4.56 -19.17 -8.74
C ALA A 186 -4.29 -20.62 -8.33
N THR A 187 -5.33 -21.43 -8.15
CA THR A 187 -5.22 -22.86 -7.83
C THR A 187 -4.64 -23.64 -9.00
N GLN A 188 -5.07 -23.34 -10.22
CA GLN A 188 -4.53 -23.96 -11.43
C GLN A 188 -3.04 -23.61 -11.59
N THR A 189 -2.69 -22.33 -11.49
CA THR A 189 -1.29 -21.88 -11.55
C THR A 189 -0.42 -22.54 -10.47
N HIS A 190 -0.95 -22.68 -9.24
CA HIS A 190 -0.27 -23.40 -8.17
C HIS A 190 -0.01 -24.88 -8.54
N SER A 191 -1.02 -25.56 -9.10
CA SER A 191 -0.89 -26.96 -9.54
C SER A 191 0.12 -27.12 -10.65
N ASP A 192 0.07 -26.25 -11.66
CA ASP A 192 0.99 -26.26 -12.81
C ASP A 192 2.44 -26.03 -12.36
N LEU A 193 2.67 -25.04 -11.51
CA LEU A 193 3.99 -24.76 -10.96
C LEU A 193 4.48 -25.88 -10.03
N SER A 194 3.60 -26.47 -9.23
CA SER A 194 3.95 -27.60 -8.36
C SER A 194 4.41 -28.80 -9.20
N LEU A 195 3.73 -29.08 -10.31
CA LEU A 195 4.11 -30.15 -11.24
C LEU A 195 5.42 -29.81 -11.95
N ALA A 196 5.57 -28.59 -12.46
CA ALA A 196 6.76 -28.16 -13.19
C ALA A 196 8.04 -28.15 -12.32
N LEU A 197 7.89 -27.93 -11.02
CA LEU A 197 8.99 -27.79 -10.06
C LEU A 197 9.13 -28.99 -9.11
N GLN A 198 8.37 -30.07 -9.30
CA GLN A 198 8.31 -31.24 -8.37
C GLN A 198 9.65 -31.94 -8.15
N HIS A 199 10.58 -31.84 -9.07
CA HIS A 199 11.91 -32.46 -8.99
C HIS A 199 13.01 -31.46 -8.62
N GLU A 200 12.69 -30.19 -8.53
CA GLU A 200 13.65 -29.13 -8.21
C GLU A 200 14.07 -29.22 -6.75
N ARG A 201 15.36 -29.09 -6.52
CA ARG A 201 15.94 -29.09 -5.17
C ARG A 201 16.58 -27.76 -4.85
N ARG A 202 16.43 -27.41 -3.62
CA ARG A 202 17.09 -26.25 -3.00
C ARG A 202 18.53 -26.61 -2.62
N PRO A 203 19.40 -25.63 -2.36
CA PRO A 203 20.81 -25.93 -1.98
C PRO A 203 20.96 -26.83 -0.74
N ASN A 204 19.95 -26.82 0.15
CA ASN A 204 19.91 -27.69 1.34
C ASN A 204 19.51 -29.16 1.01
N GLY A 205 19.24 -29.47 -0.25
CA GLY A 205 18.83 -30.82 -0.72
C GLY A 205 17.33 -31.09 -0.64
N GLU A 206 16.54 -30.21 0.02
CA GLU A 206 15.10 -30.37 0.11
C GLU A 206 14.40 -30.05 -1.21
N LEU A 207 13.27 -30.70 -1.47
CA LEU A 207 12.42 -30.39 -2.62
C LEU A 207 11.85 -28.98 -2.52
N ALA A 208 11.75 -28.31 -3.65
CA ALA A 208 11.13 -27.00 -3.75
C ALA A 208 9.63 -27.13 -3.49
N GLN A 209 9.14 -26.42 -2.48
CA GLN A 209 7.71 -26.35 -2.17
C GLN A 209 7.10 -25.11 -2.79
N VAL A 210 5.91 -25.27 -3.39
CA VAL A 210 5.07 -24.19 -3.89
C VAL A 210 3.92 -24.00 -2.92
N GLY A 211 3.76 -22.79 -2.40
CA GLY A 211 2.64 -22.41 -1.52
C GLY A 211 1.55 -21.68 -2.28
N LEU A 212 0.34 -21.72 -1.77
CA LEU A 212 -0.82 -20.98 -2.28
C LEU A 212 -1.37 -20.05 -1.20
N LEU A 213 -1.67 -18.80 -1.57
CA LEU A 213 -2.24 -17.80 -0.69
C LEU A 213 -3.35 -17.01 -1.41
N HIS A 214 -4.56 -17.01 -0.88
CA HIS A 214 -5.69 -16.27 -1.46
C HIS A 214 -6.62 -15.67 -0.41
N SER A 215 -7.51 -14.77 -0.83
CA SER A 215 -8.39 -13.99 0.07
C SER A 215 -9.30 -14.84 0.95
N ARG A 216 -9.80 -15.98 0.44
CA ARG A 216 -10.77 -16.87 1.12
C ARG A 216 -10.17 -17.80 2.15
N MET A 217 -8.84 -17.92 2.24
CA MET A 217 -8.23 -18.74 3.28
C MET A 217 -8.55 -18.18 4.67
N PRO A 218 -8.78 -19.03 5.68
CA PRO A 218 -8.83 -18.62 7.07
C PRO A 218 -7.59 -17.84 7.50
N ALA A 219 -7.76 -16.89 8.43
CA ALA A 219 -6.66 -16.02 8.85
C ALA A 219 -5.45 -16.81 9.39
N ASP A 220 -5.70 -17.90 10.12
CA ASP A 220 -4.64 -18.73 10.70
C ASP A 220 -3.89 -19.52 9.63
N GLU A 221 -4.58 -19.99 8.59
CA GLU A 221 -3.92 -20.64 7.45
C GLU A 221 -3.04 -19.64 6.69
N LYS A 222 -3.54 -18.42 6.44
CA LYS A 222 -2.75 -17.35 5.82
C LYS A 222 -1.47 -17.07 6.62
N LYS A 223 -1.59 -16.98 7.95
CA LYS A 223 -0.44 -16.77 8.85
C LYS A 223 0.56 -17.93 8.73
N THR A 224 0.07 -19.17 8.69
CA THR A 224 0.90 -20.37 8.59
C THR A 224 1.67 -20.41 7.27
N VAL A 225 0.99 -20.17 6.13
CA VAL A 225 1.61 -20.13 4.80
C VAL A 225 2.65 -19.02 4.73
N MET A 226 2.32 -17.82 5.20
CA MET A 226 3.24 -16.69 5.20
C MET A 226 4.45 -16.91 6.11
N ALA A 227 4.28 -17.54 7.27
CA ALA A 227 5.38 -17.90 8.16
C ALA A 227 6.30 -18.93 7.46
N ALA A 228 5.74 -19.96 6.86
CA ALA A 228 6.50 -20.97 6.13
C ALA A 228 7.29 -20.36 4.96
N PHE A 229 6.70 -19.42 4.23
CA PHE A 229 7.41 -18.71 3.16
C PHE A 229 8.51 -17.81 3.72
N LYS A 230 8.23 -17.03 4.76
CA LYS A 230 9.22 -16.15 5.41
C LYS A 230 10.42 -16.92 5.97
N GLU A 231 10.19 -18.09 6.56
CA GLU A 231 11.22 -18.98 7.08
C GLU A 231 11.99 -19.71 5.98
N GLY A 232 11.62 -19.50 4.73
CA GLY A 232 12.28 -20.12 3.57
C GLY A 232 11.90 -21.58 3.37
N ARG A 233 10.87 -22.14 4.01
CA ARG A 233 10.41 -23.51 3.78
C ARG A 233 9.75 -23.69 2.41
N MET A 234 9.20 -22.64 1.84
CA MET A 234 8.63 -22.60 0.50
C MET A 234 9.55 -21.84 -0.45
N ALA A 235 9.74 -22.33 -1.67
CA ALA A 235 10.54 -21.71 -2.71
C ALA A 235 9.73 -20.71 -3.56
N VAL A 236 8.47 -21.04 -3.83
CA VAL A 236 7.55 -20.22 -4.61
C VAL A 236 6.28 -19.99 -3.80
N LEU A 237 5.77 -18.78 -3.83
CA LEU A 237 4.45 -18.45 -3.29
C LEU A 237 3.54 -17.92 -4.41
N VAL A 238 2.57 -18.73 -4.80
CA VAL A 238 1.49 -18.32 -5.70
C VAL A 238 0.43 -17.60 -4.88
N SER A 239 0.04 -16.41 -5.29
CA SER A 239 -1.03 -15.71 -4.59
C SER A 239 -1.88 -14.84 -5.50
N THR A 240 -3.09 -14.54 -5.04
CA THR A 240 -3.85 -13.41 -5.56
C THR A 240 -3.27 -12.11 -4.97
N THR A 241 -3.85 -10.95 -5.28
CA THR A 241 -3.36 -9.61 -4.86
C THR A 241 -3.22 -9.40 -3.34
N VAL A 242 -3.57 -10.39 -2.52
CA VAL A 242 -3.46 -10.35 -1.03
C VAL A 242 -2.04 -10.06 -0.53
N ILE A 243 -1.00 -10.28 -1.36
CA ILE A 243 0.41 -9.95 -1.02
C ILE A 243 0.67 -8.43 -0.94
N GLU A 244 -0.26 -7.59 -1.35
CA GLU A 244 -0.08 -6.13 -1.31
C GLU A 244 0.26 -5.62 0.09
N VAL A 245 -0.01 -6.42 1.13
CA VAL A 245 0.12 -5.98 2.51
C VAL A 245 1.30 -6.66 3.23
N GLY A 246 2.39 -5.93 3.30
CA GLY A 246 3.22 -5.81 4.49
C GLY A 246 4.20 -6.92 4.88
N VAL A 247 4.28 -8.10 4.24
CA VAL A 247 5.25 -9.12 4.69
C VAL A 247 6.61 -8.91 4.03
N ASP A 248 7.63 -8.72 4.87
CA ASP A 248 9.01 -8.60 4.44
C ASP A 248 9.66 -9.99 4.33
N VAL A 249 10.08 -10.34 3.08
CA VAL A 249 10.82 -11.58 2.79
C VAL A 249 12.10 -11.21 2.03
N PRO A 250 13.19 -10.91 2.76
CA PRO A 250 14.44 -10.43 2.15
C PRO A 250 15.04 -11.38 1.11
N ASN A 251 14.78 -12.69 1.22
CA ASN A 251 15.27 -13.71 0.30
C ASN A 251 14.44 -13.81 -1.00
N ALA A 252 13.29 -13.15 -1.10
CA ALA A 252 12.51 -13.10 -2.33
C ALA A 252 13.15 -12.15 -3.34
N SER A 253 13.66 -12.70 -4.43
CA SER A 253 14.43 -11.98 -5.46
C SER A 253 13.73 -11.90 -6.81
N LEU A 254 12.67 -12.68 -7.03
CA LEU A 254 11.90 -12.65 -8.26
C LEU A 254 10.40 -12.45 -7.95
N MET A 255 9.82 -11.47 -8.61
CA MET A 255 8.37 -11.24 -8.66
C MET A 255 7.88 -11.55 -10.06
N VAL A 256 6.90 -12.43 -10.19
CA VAL A 256 6.18 -12.69 -11.45
C VAL A 256 4.75 -12.20 -11.27
N ILE A 257 4.27 -11.34 -12.14
CA ILE A 257 2.90 -10.83 -12.15
C ILE A 257 2.22 -11.29 -13.42
N GLU A 258 1.24 -12.16 -13.28
CA GLU A 258 0.47 -12.74 -14.37
C GLU A 258 -0.64 -11.79 -14.81
N HIS A 259 -0.95 -11.73 -16.11
CA HIS A 259 -1.89 -10.78 -16.69
C HIS A 259 -1.66 -9.34 -16.23
N ALA A 260 -0.40 -8.91 -16.28
CA ALA A 260 0.02 -7.61 -15.76
C ALA A 260 -0.70 -6.42 -16.44
N GLU A 261 -1.24 -6.60 -17.65
CA GLU A 261 -2.05 -5.62 -18.37
C GLU A 261 -3.34 -5.24 -17.64
N ARG A 262 -3.83 -6.08 -16.74
CA ARG A 262 -5.06 -5.86 -15.96
C ARG A 262 -4.85 -5.04 -14.70
N PHE A 263 -3.60 -4.93 -14.23
CA PHE A 263 -3.27 -4.20 -13.01
C PHE A 263 -3.17 -2.70 -13.24
N GLY A 264 -3.55 -1.95 -12.23
CA GLY A 264 -3.23 -0.53 -12.15
C GLY A 264 -1.73 -0.30 -11.95
N LEU A 265 -1.23 0.86 -12.41
CA LEU A 265 0.20 1.18 -12.35
C LEU A 265 0.72 1.24 -10.91
N SER A 266 -0.06 1.81 -10.00
CA SER A 266 0.25 1.85 -8.56
C SER A 266 0.33 0.45 -7.94
N GLN A 267 -0.57 -0.48 -8.34
CA GLN A 267 -0.55 -1.87 -7.87
C GLN A 267 0.71 -2.59 -8.34
N LEU A 268 1.05 -2.45 -9.64
CA LEU A 268 2.29 -3.03 -10.19
C LEU A 268 3.52 -2.53 -9.45
N HIS A 269 3.56 -1.23 -9.13
CA HIS A 269 4.65 -0.62 -8.38
C HIS A 269 4.76 -1.19 -6.96
N GLN A 270 3.64 -1.32 -6.24
CA GLN A 270 3.60 -1.91 -4.91
C GLN A 270 4.05 -3.38 -4.91
N LEU A 271 3.56 -4.18 -5.86
CA LEU A 271 3.96 -5.58 -6.01
C LEU A 271 5.45 -5.70 -6.33
N ARG A 272 5.96 -4.92 -7.28
CA ARG A 272 7.40 -4.87 -7.57
C ARG A 272 8.23 -4.56 -6.32
N GLY A 273 7.78 -3.67 -5.48
CA GLY A 273 8.44 -3.29 -4.23
C GLY A 273 8.49 -4.38 -3.16
N ARG A 274 7.84 -5.54 -3.38
CA ARG A 274 7.91 -6.70 -2.46
C ARG A 274 9.18 -7.51 -2.61
N VAL A 275 9.91 -7.35 -3.70
CA VAL A 275 11.26 -7.91 -3.91
C VAL A 275 12.32 -6.82 -3.82
N GLY A 276 13.60 -7.19 -3.83
CA GLY A 276 14.70 -6.22 -3.71
C GLY A 276 14.90 -5.68 -2.30
N ARG A 277 14.45 -6.41 -1.27
CA ARG A 277 14.65 -6.05 0.14
C ARG A 277 15.90 -6.65 0.76
N GLY A 278 16.53 -7.60 0.07
CA GLY A 278 17.81 -8.18 0.42
C GLY A 278 18.95 -7.65 -0.43
N VAL A 279 20.17 -8.18 -0.21
CA VAL A 279 21.38 -7.82 -0.95
C VAL A 279 21.44 -8.41 -2.36
N ALA A 280 20.56 -9.37 -2.68
CA ALA A 280 20.52 -10.04 -3.95
C ALA A 280 19.90 -9.18 -5.05
N ALA A 281 20.49 -9.20 -6.25
CA ALA A 281 19.87 -8.59 -7.42
C ALA A 281 18.48 -9.19 -7.65
N SER A 282 17.50 -8.33 -7.83
CA SER A 282 16.09 -8.72 -7.91
C SER A 282 15.47 -8.31 -9.24
N ALA A 283 14.48 -9.09 -9.67
CA ALA A 283 13.77 -8.87 -10.92
C ALA A 283 12.25 -8.94 -10.73
N CYS A 284 11.55 -8.20 -11.57
CA CYS A 284 10.10 -8.25 -11.70
C CYS A 284 9.74 -8.61 -13.15
N VAL A 285 9.02 -9.71 -13.34
CA VAL A 285 8.53 -10.16 -14.63
C VAL A 285 7.05 -9.83 -14.71
N LEU A 286 6.68 -9.01 -15.69
CA LEU A 286 5.31 -8.67 -16.02
C LEU A 286 4.90 -9.55 -17.20
N LEU A 287 4.20 -10.65 -16.91
CA LEU A 287 3.58 -11.51 -17.91
C LEU A 287 2.31 -10.84 -18.41
N TYR A 288 2.20 -10.64 -19.71
CA TYR A 288 1.04 -10.03 -20.31
C TYR A 288 0.45 -10.90 -21.43
N SER A 289 -0.85 -10.84 -21.58
CA SER A 289 -1.62 -11.47 -22.65
C SER A 289 -2.37 -10.41 -23.46
N THR A 290 -2.47 -10.63 -24.75
CA THR A 290 -3.34 -9.80 -25.61
C THR A 290 -4.74 -10.38 -25.71
N GLY A 291 -4.98 -11.60 -25.18
CA GLY A 291 -6.21 -12.35 -25.40
C GLY A 291 -6.43 -12.56 -26.90
N ASP A 292 -7.67 -12.39 -27.36
CA ASP A 292 -8.04 -12.47 -28.77
C ASP A 292 -7.70 -11.19 -29.56
N ALA A 293 -7.24 -10.13 -28.89
CA ALA A 293 -6.90 -8.88 -29.56
C ALA A 293 -5.49 -8.96 -30.18
N PRO A 294 -5.26 -8.33 -31.36
CA PRO A 294 -3.96 -8.33 -32.01
C PRO A 294 -2.88 -7.54 -31.22
N ARG A 295 -3.30 -6.66 -30.33
CA ARG A 295 -2.42 -5.79 -29.51
C ARG A 295 -3.06 -5.44 -28.18
N LEU A 296 -2.23 -5.11 -27.21
CA LEU A 296 -2.66 -4.50 -25.95
C LEU A 296 -3.36 -3.15 -26.19
N SER A 297 -4.32 -2.80 -25.33
CA SER A 297 -4.87 -1.45 -25.31
C SER A 297 -3.76 -0.41 -25.07
N GLU A 298 -3.98 0.82 -25.53
CA GLU A 298 -3.00 1.90 -25.41
C GLU A 298 -2.65 2.17 -23.93
N SER A 299 -3.66 2.22 -23.08
CA SER A 299 -3.47 2.43 -21.63
C SER A 299 -2.72 1.29 -20.94
N ALA A 300 -3.03 0.02 -21.28
CA ALA A 300 -2.29 -1.13 -20.74
C ALA A 300 -0.82 -1.10 -21.19
N ARG A 301 -0.58 -0.81 -22.48
CA ARG A 301 0.77 -0.68 -23.02
C ARG A 301 1.55 0.44 -22.34
N ALA A 302 0.92 1.60 -22.13
CA ALA A 302 1.54 2.74 -21.45
C ALA A 302 1.92 2.38 -20.00
N ARG A 303 1.04 1.71 -19.24
CA ARG A 303 1.33 1.26 -17.87
C ARG A 303 2.50 0.28 -17.82
N LEU A 304 2.48 -0.77 -18.64
CA LEU A 304 3.55 -1.77 -18.66
C LEU A 304 4.90 -1.14 -19.06
N ARG A 305 4.89 -0.24 -20.04
CA ARG A 305 6.05 0.50 -20.49
C ARG A 305 6.63 1.37 -19.37
N ALA A 306 5.79 2.11 -18.64
CA ALA A 306 6.20 2.92 -17.50
C ALA A 306 6.93 2.08 -16.46
N MET A 307 6.41 0.89 -16.12
CA MET A 307 7.05 -0.03 -15.18
C MET A 307 8.41 -0.54 -15.63
N SER A 308 8.62 -0.72 -16.92
CA SER A 308 9.90 -1.21 -17.47
C SER A 308 10.97 -0.13 -17.61
N GLU A 309 10.57 1.13 -17.77
CA GLU A 309 11.46 2.26 -18.03
C GLU A 309 12.02 2.91 -16.76
N THR A 310 11.28 2.86 -15.64
CA THR A 310 11.70 3.53 -14.42
C THR A 310 11.44 2.73 -13.14
N ASN A 311 12.32 2.93 -12.16
CA ASN A 311 12.12 2.47 -10.78
C ASN A 311 11.66 3.61 -9.85
N ASP A 312 11.68 4.86 -10.33
CA ASP A 312 11.23 6.01 -9.57
C ASP A 312 9.72 5.98 -9.37
N GLY A 313 9.30 5.86 -8.12
CA GLY A 313 7.88 5.81 -7.74
C GLY A 313 7.14 7.11 -8.04
N PHE A 314 7.80 8.27 -7.95
CA PHE A 314 7.17 9.57 -8.25
C PHE A 314 6.92 9.72 -9.75
N GLU A 315 7.86 9.30 -10.58
CA GLU A 315 7.67 9.27 -12.03
C GLU A 315 6.54 8.29 -12.42
N ILE A 316 6.47 7.14 -11.77
CA ILE A 316 5.37 6.17 -11.97
C ILE A 316 4.03 6.79 -11.58
N ALA A 317 3.95 7.48 -10.44
CA ALA A 317 2.72 8.13 -10.00
C ALA A 317 2.31 9.27 -10.96
N ARG A 318 3.26 10.04 -11.47
CA ARG A 318 3.00 11.07 -12.48
C ARG A 318 2.43 10.45 -13.76
N ARG A 319 3.04 9.38 -14.27
CA ARG A 319 2.54 8.66 -15.45
C ARG A 319 1.18 8.01 -15.21
N ASP A 320 0.90 7.51 -14.00
CA ASP A 320 -0.43 6.97 -13.66
C ASP A 320 -1.51 8.06 -13.73
N LEU A 321 -1.18 9.27 -13.24
CA LEU A 321 -2.05 10.44 -13.35
C LEU A 321 -2.30 10.85 -14.81
N ASP A 322 -1.25 10.87 -15.64
CA ASP A 322 -1.36 11.20 -17.07
C ASP A 322 -2.23 10.16 -17.83
N ILE A 323 -2.11 8.87 -17.49
CA ILE A 323 -2.86 7.79 -18.15
C ILE A 323 -4.33 7.79 -17.73
N ARG A 324 -4.63 7.98 -16.44
CA ARG A 324 -6.00 7.95 -15.91
C ARG A 324 -6.73 9.27 -16.02
N GLY A 325 -5.98 10.37 -16.02
CA GLY A 325 -6.50 11.71 -15.82
C GLY A 325 -6.80 12.06 -14.36
N PRO A 326 -6.77 13.36 -14.01
CA PRO A 326 -6.91 13.82 -12.62
C PRO A 326 -8.26 13.46 -11.98
N GLY A 327 -9.33 13.36 -12.76
CA GLY A 327 -10.67 13.04 -12.26
C GLY A 327 -10.81 11.59 -11.76
N GLU A 328 -10.17 10.64 -12.39
CA GLU A 328 -10.23 9.23 -11.99
C GLU A 328 -9.29 8.93 -10.82
N PHE A 329 -8.11 9.56 -10.80
CA PHE A 329 -7.12 9.40 -9.74
C PHE A 329 -7.66 9.84 -8.36
N LEU A 330 -8.49 10.87 -8.33
CA LEU A 330 -9.07 11.44 -7.11
C LEU A 330 -10.34 10.74 -6.63
N GLY A 331 -10.78 9.70 -7.31
CA GLY A 331 -12.06 9.09 -7.03
C GLY A 331 -13.24 10.04 -7.30
N ALA A 332 -13.06 11.03 -8.21
CA ALA A 332 -14.07 12.03 -8.54
C ALA A 332 -15.36 11.41 -9.08
N ARG A 333 -15.33 10.15 -9.54
CA ARG A 333 -16.56 9.39 -9.80
C ARG A 333 -17.39 9.12 -8.55
N GLN A 334 -16.77 9.14 -7.35
CA GLN A 334 -17.49 9.02 -6.07
C GLN A 334 -17.97 10.36 -5.50
N SER A 335 -17.35 11.48 -5.90
CA SER A 335 -17.70 12.84 -5.41
C SER A 335 -18.41 13.72 -6.43
N GLY A 336 -18.58 13.29 -7.66
CA GLY A 336 -19.52 13.84 -8.64
C GLY A 336 -19.16 15.17 -9.32
N ASP A 337 -18.07 15.88 -8.93
CA ASP A 337 -17.73 17.17 -9.53
C ASP A 337 -16.24 17.46 -9.50
N ALA A 338 -15.68 17.91 -10.62
CA ALA A 338 -14.35 18.50 -10.66
C ALA A 338 -14.30 19.73 -9.73
N MET A 339 -13.43 19.69 -8.72
CA MET A 339 -13.30 20.82 -7.77
C MET A 339 -12.72 22.07 -8.44
N LEU A 340 -11.99 21.94 -9.52
CA LEU A 340 -11.41 23.01 -10.30
C LEU A 340 -12.18 23.19 -11.61
N ARG A 341 -12.70 24.39 -11.86
CA ARG A 341 -13.53 24.68 -13.06
C ARG A 341 -12.69 25.03 -14.27
N PHE A 342 -11.54 25.62 -14.09
CA PHE A 342 -10.74 26.21 -15.18
C PHE A 342 -9.26 25.82 -15.11
N ALA A 343 -8.74 25.46 -13.95
CA ALA A 343 -7.35 25.10 -13.77
C ALA A 343 -7.11 23.63 -14.09
N ASP A 344 -6.03 23.36 -14.83
CA ASP A 344 -5.51 22.02 -15.09
C ASP A 344 -4.21 21.83 -14.30
N LEU A 345 -4.25 20.96 -13.29
CA LEU A 345 -3.11 20.73 -12.40
C LEU A 345 -1.85 20.21 -13.09
N ASN A 346 -2.00 19.61 -14.27
CA ASN A 346 -0.86 19.11 -15.05
C ASN A 346 -0.15 20.26 -15.83
N HIS A 347 -0.93 21.25 -16.28
CA HIS A 347 -0.43 22.36 -17.09
C HIS A 347 -0.17 23.61 -16.26
N ASP A 348 -0.94 23.85 -15.21
CA ASP A 348 -0.92 25.08 -14.41
C ASP A 348 -0.03 25.01 -13.16
N THR A 349 1.02 24.19 -13.17
CA THR A 349 1.89 23.97 -12.00
C THR A 349 2.49 25.26 -11.47
N ALA A 350 2.93 26.17 -12.34
CA ALA A 350 3.49 27.45 -11.93
C ALA A 350 2.46 28.37 -11.23
N LEU A 351 1.20 28.33 -11.69
CA LEU A 351 0.09 29.04 -11.06
C LEU A 351 -0.28 28.44 -9.71
N LEU A 352 -0.21 27.11 -9.57
CA LEU A 352 -0.42 26.42 -8.32
C LEU A 352 0.63 26.79 -7.27
N GLU A 353 1.90 26.81 -7.65
CA GLU A 353 3.00 27.24 -6.77
C GLU A 353 2.84 28.71 -6.34
N TRP A 354 2.45 29.57 -7.28
CA TRP A 354 2.14 30.96 -6.98
C TRP A 354 0.97 31.09 -6.01
N ALA A 355 -0.15 30.42 -6.27
CA ALA A 355 -1.33 30.45 -5.41
C ALA A 355 -1.02 29.98 -3.99
N ARG A 356 -0.22 28.93 -3.83
CA ARG A 356 0.22 28.42 -2.52
C ARG A 356 1.04 29.44 -1.73
N ARG A 357 1.89 30.20 -2.40
CA ARG A 357 2.68 31.27 -1.77
C ARG A 357 1.83 32.46 -1.37
N GLU A 358 0.85 32.83 -2.21
CA GLU A 358 0.04 34.02 -1.99
C GLU A 358 -1.17 33.79 -1.06
N ALA A 359 -1.71 32.57 -0.99
CA ALA A 359 -2.89 32.26 -0.21
C ALA A 359 -2.74 32.59 1.30
N PRO A 360 -1.64 32.26 1.98
CA PRO A 360 -1.44 32.67 3.38
C PRO A 360 -1.46 34.19 3.56
N MET A 361 -0.84 34.95 2.65
CA MET A 361 -0.86 36.41 2.70
C MET A 361 -2.26 36.98 2.48
N LEU A 362 -3.08 36.36 1.60
CA LEU A 362 -4.46 36.76 1.39
C LEU A 362 -5.29 36.50 2.66
N LEU A 363 -5.07 35.36 3.34
CA LEU A 363 -5.74 35.03 4.59
C LEU A 363 -5.41 36.02 5.71
N ASP A 364 -4.14 36.36 5.86
CA ASP A 364 -3.68 37.28 6.90
C ASP A 364 -4.14 38.73 6.66
N ARG A 365 -4.02 39.23 5.43
CA ARG A 365 -4.29 40.63 5.11
C ARG A 365 -5.75 40.92 4.80
N HIS A 366 -6.45 39.93 4.22
CA HIS A 366 -7.82 40.09 3.72
C HIS A 366 -8.72 38.88 4.03
N PRO A 367 -8.93 38.50 5.32
CA PRO A 367 -9.64 37.26 5.69
C PRO A 367 -11.08 37.24 5.17
N ALA A 368 -11.77 38.40 5.16
CA ALA A 368 -13.12 38.49 4.64
C ALA A 368 -13.22 38.28 3.13
N LEU A 369 -12.17 38.69 2.38
CA LEU A 369 -12.11 38.47 0.94
C LEU A 369 -11.79 37.00 0.66
N ALA A 370 -10.87 36.39 1.41
CA ALA A 370 -10.56 34.96 1.32
C ALA A 370 -11.79 34.11 1.57
N ALA A 371 -12.58 34.40 2.61
CA ALA A 371 -13.82 33.70 2.92
C ALA A 371 -14.86 33.83 1.77
N LYS A 372 -15.02 35.01 1.18
CA LYS A 372 -15.89 35.20 0.01
C LYS A 372 -15.40 34.41 -1.22
N HIS A 373 -14.10 34.35 -1.42
CA HIS A 373 -13.48 33.59 -2.52
C HIS A 373 -13.76 32.10 -2.37
N VAL A 374 -13.52 31.54 -1.18
CA VAL A 374 -13.83 30.13 -0.86
C VAL A 374 -15.32 29.84 -1.04
N ALA A 375 -16.21 30.68 -0.49
CA ALA A 375 -17.66 30.51 -0.64
C ALA A 375 -18.13 30.55 -2.10
N ARG A 376 -17.53 31.41 -2.93
CA ARG A 376 -17.86 31.53 -4.36
C ARG A 376 -17.49 30.26 -5.15
N TRP A 377 -16.34 29.66 -4.86
CA TRP A 377 -15.79 28.57 -5.67
C TRP A 377 -16.12 27.17 -5.14
N LEU A 378 -16.23 27.01 -3.83
CA LEU A 378 -16.47 25.73 -3.18
C LEU A 378 -17.90 25.57 -2.64
N GLY A 379 -18.58 26.68 -2.31
CA GLY A 379 -19.95 26.65 -1.77
C GLY A 379 -20.04 25.77 -0.51
N GLY A 380 -21.06 24.89 -0.44
CA GLY A 380 -21.25 23.95 0.68
C GLY A 380 -20.27 22.77 0.72
N LYS A 381 -19.30 22.70 -0.21
CA LYS A 381 -18.33 21.60 -0.31
C LYS A 381 -17.06 21.83 0.55
N SER A 382 -16.99 22.89 1.32
CA SER A 382 -15.83 23.22 2.18
C SER A 382 -15.52 22.15 3.24
N GLU A 383 -16.49 21.32 3.62
CA GLU A 383 -16.25 20.20 4.54
C GLU A 383 -15.42 19.08 3.94
N PHE A 384 -15.49 18.87 2.63
CA PHE A 384 -14.67 17.86 1.94
C PHE A 384 -13.18 18.22 1.86
N LEU A 385 -12.82 19.48 2.05
CA LEU A 385 -11.43 19.93 2.10
C LEU A 385 -10.76 19.66 3.44
N LYS A 386 -11.55 19.33 4.48
CA LYS A 386 -11.03 19.01 5.82
C LYS A 386 -10.72 17.52 6.01
N ALA A 387 -10.98 16.70 5.00
CA ALA A 387 -10.77 15.25 4.99
C ALA A 387 -9.48 14.87 4.27
#